data_b1de594c54b556c6d11657e0f4518b41
#
_entry.id   b1de594c54b556c6d11657e0f4518b41
#
_cell.length_a   1.000
_cell.length_b   1.000
_cell.length_c   1.000
_cell.angle_alpha   90.00
_cell.angle_beta   90.00
_cell.angle_gamma   90.00
#
_symmetry.space_group_name_H-M   'P 1'
#
loop_
_entity.id
_entity.type
_entity.pdbx_description
1 polymer ?
#
loop_
_entity_poly.entity_id
_entity_poly.type
_entity_poly.pdbx_seq_one_letter_code
_entity_poly.pdbx_strand_id
1 'polypeptide(L)'
;MDNAKPTIDWRKLAAPGNLLAIAVAVGSFAFLFGWFPYASGYGATRVTAFKFMDYVWKSPEWEHCWLVPFAVIGLVIYRRNSLAEIPVSGSWLGLAALFGSFFLYWVGYLADNVYLGYAALIGFVGAAVLWMLGWKWLKALAFPIAFLAFMFPLPFMDNFLAFPLRIFMSTVSVGFLNLIGLSCLQSGTAIVSAPDFAAGLAQGERFAVDVADPCSGIRSLFALMMVSALYGYIVMDRPWKKWVIFLSSIPLAVAGNFARIIMLTLGTITLGPETAIGSMEEPTLFHQASGFLVFGVALGGMLGIGWLLNRIAPEKGTQE
;
A
#
# COMPACT_ATOMS: atom_id res chain seq x y z
N MET A 1 23.10 4.47 -42.53
CA MET A 1 23.19 5.19 -41.25
C MET A 1 22.89 4.18 -40.16
N ASP A 2 23.95 3.82 -39.46
CA ASP A 2 23.97 2.71 -38.48
C ASP A 2 23.19 3.13 -37.26
N ASN A 3 21.97 2.60 -37.06
CA ASN A 3 21.14 2.78 -35.86
C ASN A 3 21.70 1.89 -34.75
N ALA A 4 22.91 2.17 -34.28
CA ALA A 4 23.42 1.56 -33.06
C ALA A 4 22.55 1.99 -31.90
N LYS A 5 21.69 1.09 -31.36
CA LYS A 5 20.93 1.31 -30.13
C LYS A 5 21.91 1.74 -29.03
N PRO A 6 21.67 2.86 -28.34
CA PRO A 6 22.52 3.27 -27.25
C PRO A 6 22.49 2.17 -26.17
N THR A 7 23.59 1.46 -26.06
CA THR A 7 23.79 0.47 -25.00
C THR A 7 24.37 1.19 -23.80
N ILE A 8 23.89 0.83 -22.61
CA ILE A 8 24.50 1.30 -21.35
C ILE A 8 26.00 0.97 -21.44
N ASP A 9 26.84 1.98 -21.31
CA ASP A 9 28.28 1.77 -21.28
C ASP A 9 28.69 1.18 -19.92
N TRP A 10 28.53 -0.13 -19.80
CA TRP A 10 28.88 -0.88 -18.60
C TRP A 10 30.34 -0.71 -18.18
N ARG A 11 31.23 -0.37 -19.13
CA ARG A 11 32.66 -0.11 -18.84
C ARG A 11 32.83 1.14 -18.00
N LYS A 12 32.00 2.18 -18.22
CA LYS A 12 32.02 3.37 -17.39
C LYS A 12 31.51 3.09 -15.97
N LEU A 13 30.46 2.28 -15.82
CA LEU A 13 29.98 1.85 -14.49
C LEU A 13 30.98 0.93 -13.79
N ALA A 14 31.71 0.11 -14.53
CA ALA A 14 32.75 -0.79 -14.01
C ALA A 14 34.11 -0.10 -13.75
N ALA A 15 34.22 1.20 -13.98
CA ALA A 15 35.45 1.93 -13.61
C ALA A 15 35.72 1.81 -12.11
N PRO A 16 36.98 1.64 -11.65
CA PRO A 16 37.32 1.36 -10.25
C PRO A 16 36.72 2.36 -9.26
N GLY A 17 36.68 3.66 -9.62
CA GLY A 17 36.08 4.71 -8.78
C GLY A 17 34.56 4.55 -8.63
N ASN A 18 33.87 4.13 -9.66
CA ASN A 18 32.42 3.90 -9.62
C ASN A 18 32.08 2.61 -8.84
N LEU A 19 32.90 1.55 -8.99
CA LEU A 19 32.73 0.32 -8.21
C LEU A 19 32.92 0.58 -6.71
N LEU A 20 33.92 1.40 -6.34
CA LEU A 20 34.11 1.81 -4.96
C LEU A 20 32.90 2.61 -4.44
N ALA A 21 32.40 3.55 -5.25
CA ALA A 21 31.21 4.33 -4.90
C ALA A 21 29.96 3.46 -4.71
N ILE A 22 29.76 2.46 -5.59
CA ILE A 22 28.68 1.46 -5.47
C ILE A 22 28.87 0.66 -4.18
N ALA A 23 30.07 0.15 -3.92
CA ALA A 23 30.35 -0.64 -2.74
C ALA A 23 30.10 0.15 -1.44
N VAL A 24 30.51 1.42 -1.41
CA VAL A 24 30.28 2.33 -0.27
C VAL A 24 28.78 2.59 -0.10
N ALA A 25 28.04 2.88 -1.17
CA ALA A 25 26.59 3.12 -1.11
C ALA A 25 25.84 1.87 -0.62
N VAL A 26 26.13 0.71 -1.21
CA VAL A 26 25.49 -0.56 -0.81
C VAL A 26 25.89 -0.95 0.62
N GLY A 27 27.15 -0.82 0.97
CA GLY A 27 27.65 -1.11 2.31
C GLY A 27 27.03 -0.19 3.38
N SER A 28 26.94 1.13 3.10
CA SER A 28 26.27 2.10 3.99
C SER A 28 24.77 1.79 4.14
N PHE A 29 24.10 1.44 3.04
CA PHE A 29 22.70 1.04 3.05
C PHE A 29 22.48 -0.22 3.92
N ALA A 30 23.26 -1.26 3.67
CA ALA A 30 23.16 -2.51 4.42
C ALA A 30 23.48 -2.31 5.92
N PHE A 31 24.48 -1.50 6.23
CA PHE A 31 24.84 -1.17 7.61
C PHE A 31 23.72 -0.40 8.31
N LEU A 32 23.24 0.70 7.75
CA LEU A 32 22.29 1.59 8.42
C LEU A 32 20.90 0.95 8.56
N PHE A 33 20.40 0.29 7.53
CA PHE A 33 19.02 -0.24 7.54
C PHE A 33 18.94 -1.70 7.97
N GLY A 34 20.01 -2.48 7.75
CA GLY A 34 20.04 -3.91 8.04
C GLY A 34 20.75 -4.31 9.33
N TRP A 35 21.78 -3.56 9.73
CA TRP A 35 22.61 -3.91 10.89
C TRP A 35 22.44 -2.97 12.07
N PHE A 36 22.39 -1.66 11.85
CA PHE A 36 22.36 -0.66 12.93
C PHE A 36 20.99 -0.61 13.60
N PRO A 37 20.91 -0.75 14.96
CA PRO A 37 19.65 -0.63 15.70
C PRO A 37 19.15 0.82 15.62
N TYR A 38 17.98 1.01 15.02
CA TYR A 38 17.50 2.33 14.65
C TYR A 38 16.42 2.87 15.58
N ALA A 39 15.33 2.12 15.79
CA ALA A 39 14.19 2.57 16.56
C ALA A 39 13.65 1.47 17.48
N SER A 40 13.04 1.86 18.59
CA SER A 40 12.47 0.96 19.59
C SER A 40 11.20 0.27 19.11
N GLY A 41 10.49 0.87 18.15
CA GLY A 41 9.26 0.30 17.60
C GLY A 41 8.22 0.02 18.70
N TYR A 42 7.79 -1.22 18.79
CA TYR A 42 6.83 -1.69 19.82
C TYR A 42 7.52 -2.36 21.02
N GLY A 43 8.85 -2.36 21.10
CA GLY A 43 9.62 -3.03 22.15
C GLY A 43 10.46 -2.09 22.99
N ALA A 44 11.04 -2.63 24.07
CA ALA A 44 11.95 -1.89 24.94
C ALA A 44 13.35 -1.67 24.34
N THR A 45 13.71 -2.42 23.29
CA THR A 45 15.03 -2.39 22.66
C THR A 45 14.95 -1.93 21.21
N ARG A 46 15.89 -1.12 20.79
CA ARG A 46 15.97 -0.69 19.39
C ARG A 46 16.28 -1.86 18.47
N VAL A 47 15.56 -1.93 17.36
CA VAL A 47 15.75 -2.90 16.30
C VAL A 47 16.16 -2.22 15.00
N THR A 48 16.69 -2.96 14.05
CA THR A 48 17.01 -2.41 12.74
C THR A 48 15.73 -2.06 11.96
N ALA A 49 15.82 -1.13 11.03
CA ALA A 49 14.67 -0.75 10.20
C ALA A 49 14.05 -1.95 9.47
N PHE A 50 14.87 -2.86 8.94
CA PHE A 50 14.38 -4.07 8.26
C PHE A 50 13.73 -5.07 9.21
N LYS A 51 14.24 -5.24 10.42
CA LYS A 51 13.57 -6.09 11.43
C LYS A 51 12.22 -5.53 11.84
N PHE A 52 12.12 -4.21 11.96
CA PHE A 52 10.84 -3.57 12.26
C PHE A 52 9.83 -3.78 11.12
N MET A 53 10.25 -3.58 9.87
CA MET A 53 9.40 -3.87 8.71
C MET A 53 8.95 -5.33 8.67
N ASP A 54 9.88 -6.29 8.82
CA ASP A 54 9.56 -7.73 8.83
C ASP A 54 8.54 -8.07 9.92
N TYR A 55 8.68 -7.48 11.11
CA TYR A 55 7.73 -7.67 12.19
C TYR A 55 6.33 -7.17 11.83
N VAL A 56 6.23 -5.95 11.29
CA VAL A 56 4.93 -5.35 10.95
C VAL A 56 4.32 -5.99 9.71
N TRP A 57 5.11 -6.42 8.73
CA TRP A 57 4.63 -7.10 7.53
C TRP A 57 4.01 -8.48 7.81
N LYS A 58 4.24 -9.05 8.99
CA LYS A 58 3.57 -10.28 9.43
C LYS A 58 2.15 -10.05 9.91
N SER A 59 1.77 -8.81 10.17
CA SER A 59 0.38 -8.50 10.49
C SER A 59 -0.49 -8.52 9.22
N PRO A 60 -1.74 -9.02 9.32
CA PRO A 60 -2.63 -9.11 8.17
C PRO A 60 -2.86 -7.79 7.43
N GLU A 61 -2.80 -6.65 8.14
CA GLU A 61 -3.02 -5.31 7.57
C GLU A 61 -1.91 -4.91 6.60
N TRP A 62 -0.66 -5.33 6.85
CA TRP A 62 0.54 -4.89 6.14
C TRP A 62 1.21 -5.98 5.30
N GLU A 63 0.63 -7.18 5.25
CA GLU A 63 1.17 -8.32 4.51
C GLU A 63 1.43 -8.03 3.03
N HIS A 64 0.62 -7.16 2.41
CA HIS A 64 0.81 -6.72 1.02
C HIS A 64 2.13 -5.97 0.78
N CYS A 65 2.76 -5.42 1.82
CA CYS A 65 4.04 -4.72 1.72
C CYS A 65 5.16 -5.62 1.19
N TRP A 66 5.09 -6.95 1.41
CA TRP A 66 6.02 -7.93 0.86
C TRP A 66 6.09 -7.92 -0.67
N LEU A 67 5.01 -7.53 -1.34
CA LEU A 67 4.96 -7.50 -2.80
C LEU A 67 5.68 -6.29 -3.40
N VAL A 68 5.87 -5.22 -2.62
CA VAL A 68 6.39 -3.94 -3.12
C VAL A 68 7.81 -4.05 -3.68
N PRO A 69 8.80 -4.68 -3.02
CA PRO A 69 10.13 -4.85 -3.58
C PRO A 69 10.12 -5.57 -4.94
N PHE A 70 9.31 -6.62 -5.05
CA PHE A 70 9.16 -7.38 -6.31
C PHE A 70 8.50 -6.55 -7.40
N ALA A 71 7.48 -5.75 -7.05
CA ALA A 71 6.84 -4.84 -8.00
C ALA A 71 7.82 -3.76 -8.49
N VAL A 72 8.65 -3.21 -7.61
CA VAL A 72 9.69 -2.23 -8.00
C VAL A 72 10.71 -2.85 -8.93
N ILE A 73 11.20 -4.05 -8.64
CA ILE A 73 12.10 -4.79 -9.54
C ILE A 73 11.42 -5.03 -10.89
N GLY A 74 10.16 -5.49 -10.88
CA GLY A 74 9.36 -5.70 -12.08
C GLY A 74 9.20 -4.41 -12.92
N LEU A 75 8.97 -3.27 -12.29
CA LEU A 75 8.88 -1.96 -12.95
C LEU A 75 10.21 -1.54 -13.61
N VAL A 76 11.34 -1.78 -12.94
CA VAL A 76 12.66 -1.50 -13.51
C VAL A 76 12.93 -2.40 -14.72
N ILE A 77 12.61 -3.70 -14.61
CA ILE A 77 12.74 -4.66 -15.72
C ILE A 77 11.81 -4.27 -16.89
N TYR A 78 10.56 -3.89 -16.60
CA TYR A 78 9.59 -3.42 -17.58
C TYR A 78 10.13 -2.23 -18.39
N ARG A 79 10.82 -1.30 -17.72
CA ARG A 79 11.40 -0.11 -18.36
C ARG A 79 12.82 -0.28 -18.87
N ARG A 80 13.41 -1.46 -18.79
CA ARG A 80 14.83 -1.71 -19.11
C ARG A 80 15.27 -1.15 -20.46
N ASN A 81 14.44 -1.27 -21.49
CA ASN A 81 14.76 -0.80 -22.84
C ASN A 81 14.85 0.73 -22.89
N SER A 82 13.88 1.43 -22.30
CA SER A 82 13.87 2.90 -22.19
C SER A 82 15.00 3.41 -21.29
N LEU A 83 15.33 2.67 -20.23
CA LEU A 83 16.44 3.02 -19.34
C LEU A 83 17.80 2.86 -20.02
N ALA A 84 17.95 1.85 -20.89
CA ALA A 84 19.20 1.61 -21.63
C ALA A 84 19.56 2.77 -22.60
N GLU A 85 18.58 3.56 -23.01
CA GLU A 85 18.78 4.72 -23.90
C GLU A 85 19.21 6.00 -23.14
N ILE A 86 19.15 5.98 -21.79
CA ILE A 86 19.47 7.14 -20.97
C ILE A 86 20.98 7.19 -20.71
N PRO A 87 21.67 8.28 -21.08
CA PRO A 87 23.10 8.41 -20.78
C PRO A 87 23.32 8.53 -19.26
N VAL A 88 24.37 7.87 -18.78
CA VAL A 88 24.81 7.97 -17.38
C VAL A 88 25.58 9.28 -17.21
N SER A 89 25.08 10.16 -16.35
CA SER A 89 25.65 11.49 -16.05
C SER A 89 25.47 11.80 -14.57
N GLY A 90 26.30 11.20 -13.72
CA GLY A 90 26.24 11.42 -12.27
C GLY A 90 26.25 12.90 -11.87
N SER A 91 25.65 13.23 -10.74
CA SER A 91 25.50 14.61 -10.25
C SER A 91 25.98 14.76 -8.81
N TRP A 92 26.83 15.77 -8.54
CA TRP A 92 27.27 16.11 -7.20
C TRP A 92 26.11 16.49 -6.25
N LEU A 93 24.98 16.97 -6.79
CA LEU A 93 23.77 17.19 -6.02
C LEU A 93 23.24 15.88 -5.41
N GLY A 94 23.49 14.74 -6.05
CA GLY A 94 23.15 13.42 -5.49
C GLY A 94 23.96 13.11 -4.23
N LEU A 95 25.24 13.51 -4.17
CA LEU A 95 26.05 13.37 -2.97
C LEU A 95 25.51 14.25 -1.84
N ALA A 96 25.17 15.50 -2.12
CA ALA A 96 24.54 16.38 -1.14
C ALA A 96 23.20 15.80 -0.65
N ALA A 97 22.39 15.23 -1.53
CA ALA A 97 21.14 14.55 -1.18
C ALA A 97 21.37 13.29 -0.33
N LEU A 98 22.47 12.54 -0.56
CA LEU A 98 22.88 11.43 0.31
C LEU A 98 23.17 11.90 1.72
N PHE A 99 23.94 12.98 1.88
CA PHE A 99 24.19 13.58 3.21
C PHE A 99 22.87 14.05 3.86
N GLY A 100 21.96 14.63 3.08
CA GLY A 100 20.62 14.97 3.56
C GLY A 100 19.83 13.75 4.06
N SER A 101 19.92 12.62 3.35
CA SER A 101 19.30 11.36 3.77
C SER A 101 19.93 10.77 5.03
N PHE A 102 21.26 10.84 5.16
CA PHE A 102 21.95 10.46 6.40
C PHE A 102 21.57 11.37 7.57
N PHE A 103 21.47 12.66 7.34
CA PHE A 103 21.02 13.61 8.36
C PHE A 103 19.59 13.31 8.80
N LEU A 104 18.68 13.06 7.86
CA LEU A 104 17.30 12.66 8.16
C LEU A 104 17.23 11.36 8.95
N TYR A 105 18.06 10.37 8.56
CA TYR A 105 18.19 9.11 9.30
C TYR A 105 18.64 9.37 10.74
N TRP A 106 19.67 10.20 10.92
CA TRP A 106 20.21 10.54 12.24
C TRP A 106 19.19 11.28 13.11
N VAL A 107 18.45 12.25 12.54
CA VAL A 107 17.37 12.96 13.26
C VAL A 107 16.28 11.95 13.68
N GLY A 108 15.89 11.05 12.81
CA GLY A 108 14.93 10.00 13.13
C GLY A 108 15.43 9.05 14.23
N TYR A 109 16.74 8.73 14.22
CA TYR A 109 17.38 7.96 15.29
C TYR A 109 17.31 8.66 16.64
N LEU A 110 17.61 9.97 16.68
CA LEU A 110 17.52 10.77 17.91
C LEU A 110 16.08 10.88 18.43
N ALA A 111 15.14 11.04 17.52
CA ALA A 111 13.70 11.16 17.84
C ALA A 111 13.02 9.82 18.11
N ASP A 112 13.73 8.69 18.01
CA ASP A 112 13.18 7.34 18.05
C ASP A 112 11.98 7.15 17.08
N ASN A 113 12.07 7.73 15.89
CA ASN A 113 10.99 7.79 14.92
C ASN A 113 11.32 6.97 13.66
N VAL A 114 10.65 5.84 13.52
CA VAL A 114 10.86 4.90 12.41
C VAL A 114 10.45 5.48 11.06
N TYR A 115 9.46 6.39 11.02
CA TYR A 115 8.97 6.98 9.76
C TYR A 115 10.00 7.90 9.10
N LEU A 116 10.77 8.63 9.90
CA LEU A 116 11.91 9.41 9.39
C LEU A 116 12.99 8.49 8.80
N GLY A 117 13.18 7.31 9.40
CA GLY A 117 14.06 6.27 8.84
C GLY A 117 13.58 5.77 7.48
N TYR A 118 12.29 5.57 7.32
CA TYR A 118 11.71 5.18 6.03
C TYR A 118 11.84 6.28 4.97
N ALA A 119 11.56 7.52 5.34
CA ALA A 119 11.77 8.66 4.44
C ALA A 119 13.25 8.77 4.03
N ALA A 120 14.17 8.55 4.98
CA ALA A 120 15.60 8.51 4.72
C ALA A 120 15.99 7.37 3.77
N LEU A 121 15.35 6.19 3.88
CA LEU A 121 15.60 5.07 2.97
C LEU A 121 15.20 5.40 1.52
N ILE A 122 14.01 5.96 1.31
CA ILE A 122 13.57 6.40 -0.03
C ILE A 122 14.51 7.49 -0.55
N GLY A 123 14.83 8.47 0.30
CA GLY A 123 15.75 9.55 -0.02
C GLY A 123 17.13 9.04 -0.40
N PHE A 124 17.65 8.05 0.33
CA PHE A 124 18.93 7.40 0.05
C PHE A 124 18.95 6.74 -1.33
N VAL A 125 17.90 5.95 -1.66
CA VAL A 125 17.80 5.30 -2.97
C VAL A 125 17.74 6.34 -4.09
N GLY A 126 16.92 7.37 -3.94
CA GLY A 126 16.81 8.46 -4.92
C GLY A 126 18.12 9.26 -5.07
N ALA A 127 18.78 9.55 -3.95
CA ALA A 127 20.05 10.26 -3.93
C ALA A 127 21.20 9.44 -4.54
N ALA A 128 21.25 8.13 -4.29
CA ALA A 128 22.22 7.23 -4.90
C ALA A 128 22.03 7.16 -6.44
N VAL A 129 20.79 7.05 -6.91
CA VAL A 129 20.47 7.10 -8.34
C VAL A 129 20.89 8.45 -8.93
N LEU A 130 20.60 9.57 -8.27
CA LEU A 130 21.01 10.90 -8.75
C LEU A 130 22.53 11.05 -8.79
N TRP A 131 23.24 10.59 -7.75
CA TRP A 131 24.69 10.70 -7.66
C TRP A 131 25.37 9.88 -8.75
N MET A 132 24.95 8.63 -8.92
CA MET A 132 25.63 7.69 -9.81
C MET A 132 25.15 7.78 -11.26
N LEU A 133 23.87 7.95 -11.49
CA LEU A 133 23.23 7.86 -12.80
C LEU A 133 22.74 9.21 -13.32
N GLY A 134 22.40 10.14 -12.42
CA GLY A 134 22.03 11.51 -12.74
C GLY A 134 20.52 11.77 -12.85
N TRP A 135 20.17 13.03 -13.18
CA TRP A 135 18.79 13.53 -13.19
C TRP A 135 17.86 12.81 -14.15
N LYS A 136 18.34 12.42 -15.32
CA LYS A 136 17.51 11.73 -16.31
C LYS A 136 17.07 10.36 -15.79
N TRP A 137 17.97 9.64 -15.12
CA TRP A 137 17.68 8.38 -14.47
C TRP A 137 16.73 8.55 -13.27
N LEU A 138 16.99 9.55 -12.41
CA LEU A 138 16.10 9.84 -11.28
C LEU A 138 14.68 10.11 -11.74
N LYS A 139 14.49 10.92 -12.80
CA LYS A 139 13.17 11.17 -13.39
C LYS A 139 12.54 9.92 -13.97
N ALA A 140 13.32 9.07 -14.65
CA ALA A 140 12.84 7.83 -15.23
C ALA A 140 12.43 6.81 -14.15
N LEU A 141 13.14 6.78 -13.01
CA LEU A 141 12.88 5.91 -11.87
C LEU A 141 12.03 6.58 -10.77
N ALA A 142 11.52 7.80 -10.99
CA ALA A 142 10.78 8.53 -9.97
C ALA A 142 9.56 7.74 -9.45
N PHE A 143 8.80 7.10 -10.32
CA PHE A 143 7.66 6.29 -9.92
C PHE A 143 8.08 5.01 -9.16
N PRO A 144 9.00 4.15 -9.66
CA PRO A 144 9.51 3.02 -8.90
C PRO A 144 10.05 3.40 -7.52
N ILE A 145 10.78 4.51 -7.41
CA ILE A 145 11.31 5.00 -6.13
C ILE A 145 10.17 5.47 -5.21
N ALA A 146 9.22 6.26 -5.73
CA ALA A 146 8.04 6.68 -4.96
C ALA A 146 7.17 5.49 -4.55
N PHE A 147 7.08 4.46 -5.39
CA PHE A 147 6.32 3.25 -5.10
C PHE A 147 6.87 2.46 -3.90
N LEU A 148 8.15 2.64 -3.55
CA LEU A 148 8.72 2.11 -2.30
C LEU A 148 7.99 2.62 -1.05
N ALA A 149 7.27 3.75 -1.14
CA ALA A 149 6.48 4.25 -0.02
C ALA A 149 5.39 3.25 0.43
N PHE A 150 4.87 2.43 -0.47
CA PHE A 150 3.93 1.37 -0.12
C PHE A 150 4.55 0.20 0.68
N MET A 151 5.88 0.14 0.77
CA MET A 151 6.59 -0.83 1.59
C MET A 151 6.52 -0.50 3.08
N PHE A 152 6.23 0.76 3.42
CA PHE A 152 6.31 1.21 4.79
C PHE A 152 4.96 1.12 5.50
N PRO A 153 4.87 0.27 6.54
CA PRO A 153 3.69 0.23 7.38
C PRO A 153 3.53 1.56 8.13
N LEU A 154 2.30 2.01 8.24
CA LEU A 154 1.94 3.26 8.91
C LEU A 154 0.97 3.00 10.07
N PRO A 155 1.40 2.30 11.14
CA PRO A 155 0.51 1.89 12.23
C PRO A 155 -0.23 3.04 12.91
N PHE A 156 0.32 4.27 12.89
CA PHE A 156 -0.37 5.44 13.42
C PHE A 156 -1.69 5.73 12.68
N MET A 157 -1.83 5.25 11.45
CA MET A 157 -3.08 5.41 10.67
C MET A 157 -4.23 4.58 11.24
N ASP A 158 -3.97 3.56 12.05
CA ASP A 158 -5.03 2.78 12.69
C ASP A 158 -5.88 3.67 13.58
N ASN A 159 -5.27 4.52 14.38
CA ASN A 159 -6.00 5.46 15.24
C ASN A 159 -6.56 6.65 14.46
N PHE A 160 -5.84 7.15 13.46
CA PHE A 160 -6.18 8.37 12.75
C PHE A 160 -7.19 8.15 11.61
N LEU A 161 -7.13 7.02 10.93
CA LEU A 161 -7.97 6.72 9.77
C LEU A 161 -8.86 5.49 9.97
N ALA A 162 -8.31 4.36 10.46
CA ALA A 162 -9.07 3.13 10.57
C ALA A 162 -10.22 3.25 11.56
N PHE A 163 -9.98 3.77 12.76
CA PHE A 163 -11.01 3.89 13.76
C PHE A 163 -12.18 4.81 13.34
N PRO A 164 -11.94 6.04 12.84
CA PRO A 164 -13.03 6.87 12.27
C PRO A 164 -13.75 6.19 11.12
N LEU A 165 -13.02 5.49 10.24
CA LEU A 165 -13.61 4.76 9.12
C LEU A 165 -14.51 3.61 9.61
N ARG A 166 -14.11 2.85 10.63
CA ARG A 166 -14.94 1.81 11.26
C ARG A 166 -16.26 2.38 11.80
N ILE A 167 -16.20 3.47 12.57
CA ILE A 167 -17.40 4.15 13.10
C ILE A 167 -18.31 4.58 11.95
N PHE A 168 -17.77 5.22 10.93
CA PHE A 168 -18.52 5.65 9.74
C PHE A 168 -19.18 4.44 9.04
N MET A 169 -18.41 3.37 8.80
CA MET A 169 -18.91 2.16 8.15
C MET A 169 -20.02 1.48 8.97
N SER A 170 -19.87 1.40 10.30
CA SER A 170 -20.92 0.86 11.18
C SER A 170 -22.18 1.71 11.12
N THR A 171 -22.06 3.04 11.16
CA THR A 171 -23.21 3.97 11.07
C THR A 171 -23.96 3.77 9.74
N VAL A 172 -23.24 3.77 8.61
CA VAL A 172 -23.86 3.61 7.29
C VAL A 172 -24.49 2.21 7.14
N SER A 173 -23.82 1.18 7.65
CA SER A 173 -24.34 -0.20 7.60
C SER A 173 -25.59 -0.38 8.45
N VAL A 174 -25.64 0.17 9.66
CA VAL A 174 -26.84 0.17 10.50
C VAL A 174 -28.00 0.89 9.81
N GLY A 175 -27.74 2.07 9.22
CA GLY A 175 -28.75 2.80 8.46
C GLY A 175 -29.31 1.98 7.30
N PHE A 176 -28.46 1.32 6.54
CA PHE A 176 -28.88 0.47 5.42
C PHE A 176 -29.65 -0.77 5.88
N LEU A 177 -29.16 -1.47 6.92
CA LEU A 177 -29.83 -2.66 7.46
C LEU A 177 -31.22 -2.33 7.99
N ASN A 178 -31.38 -1.21 8.71
CA ASN A 178 -32.68 -0.74 9.16
C ASN A 178 -33.61 -0.38 7.99
N LEU A 179 -33.07 0.19 6.91
CA LEU A 179 -33.86 0.51 5.72
C LEU A 179 -34.46 -0.74 5.05
N ILE A 180 -33.74 -1.86 5.07
CA ILE A 180 -34.22 -3.16 4.53
C ILE A 180 -35.04 -3.97 5.54
N GLY A 181 -35.37 -3.40 6.71
CA GLY A 181 -36.26 -4.00 7.72
C GLY A 181 -35.55 -4.85 8.78
N LEU A 182 -34.22 -4.81 8.85
CA LEU A 182 -33.46 -5.48 9.92
C LEU A 182 -33.23 -4.51 11.07
N SER A 183 -33.98 -4.65 12.15
CA SER A 183 -33.86 -3.79 13.34
C SER A 183 -32.51 -4.01 14.03
N CYS A 184 -31.59 -3.06 13.85
CA CYS A 184 -30.26 -3.09 14.46
C CYS A 184 -29.83 -1.72 15.00
N LEU A 185 -28.89 -1.73 15.91
CA LEU A 185 -28.32 -0.56 16.58
C LEU A 185 -26.78 -0.60 16.42
N GLN A 186 -26.18 0.57 16.49
CA GLN A 186 -24.73 0.70 16.58
C GLN A 186 -24.31 0.70 18.05
N SER A 187 -23.31 -0.13 18.39
CA SER A 187 -22.67 -0.16 19.70
C SER A 187 -21.16 -0.02 19.52
N GLY A 188 -20.65 1.21 19.57
CA GLY A 188 -19.27 1.52 19.19
C GLY A 188 -19.00 1.23 17.72
N THR A 189 -18.10 0.30 17.44
CA THR A 189 -17.82 -0.23 16.09
C THR A 189 -18.73 -1.40 15.72
N ALA A 190 -19.44 -2.02 16.69
CA ALA A 190 -20.26 -3.18 16.46
C ALA A 190 -21.66 -2.83 15.94
N ILE A 191 -22.19 -3.72 15.11
CA ILE A 191 -23.60 -3.75 14.67
C ILE A 191 -24.29 -4.85 15.45
N VAL A 192 -25.30 -4.48 16.24
CA VAL A 192 -26.01 -5.39 17.14
C VAL A 192 -27.51 -5.38 16.84
N SER A 193 -28.18 -6.51 17.06
CA SER A 193 -29.65 -6.55 16.96
C SER A 193 -30.29 -5.61 17.95
N ALA A 194 -31.37 -4.90 17.55
CA ALA A 194 -32.21 -4.19 18.47
C ALA A 194 -32.90 -5.17 19.45
N PRO A 195 -33.26 -4.74 20.67
CA PRO A 195 -34.03 -5.58 21.61
C PRO A 195 -35.38 -5.94 21.00
N ASP A 196 -35.78 -7.19 21.16
CA ASP A 196 -37.09 -7.70 20.75
C ASP A 196 -37.87 -8.10 22.00
N PHE A 197 -38.64 -7.16 22.53
CA PHE A 197 -39.42 -7.36 23.74
C PHE A 197 -40.51 -8.41 23.58
N ALA A 198 -41.02 -8.64 22.37
CA ALA A 198 -42.03 -9.65 22.09
C ALA A 198 -41.44 -11.08 22.15
N ALA A 199 -40.18 -11.24 21.78
CA ALA A 199 -39.41 -12.49 21.84
C ALA A 199 -38.64 -12.64 23.18
N GLY A 200 -38.64 -11.63 24.06
CA GLY A 200 -37.88 -11.61 25.31
C GLY A 200 -36.36 -11.51 25.10
N LEU A 201 -35.92 -10.99 23.94
CA LEU A 201 -34.51 -10.89 23.59
C LEU A 201 -33.97 -9.50 23.92
N ALA A 202 -32.82 -9.44 24.60
CA ALA A 202 -32.10 -8.22 24.86
C ALA A 202 -31.30 -7.75 23.62
N GLN A 203 -30.73 -6.55 23.68
CA GLN A 203 -29.89 -5.99 22.65
C GLN A 203 -28.70 -6.90 22.40
N GLY A 204 -28.46 -7.24 21.12
CA GLY A 204 -27.31 -8.05 20.67
C GLY A 204 -27.51 -9.57 20.83
N GLU A 205 -28.57 -10.04 21.44
CA GLU A 205 -28.80 -11.49 21.64
C GLU A 205 -29.11 -12.23 20.32
N ARG A 206 -29.75 -11.56 19.36
CA ARG A 206 -30.04 -12.20 18.07
C ARG A 206 -28.83 -12.29 17.17
N PHE A 207 -28.05 -11.23 17.09
CA PHE A 207 -26.77 -11.15 16.41
C PHE A 207 -25.97 -9.95 16.93
N ALA A 208 -24.63 -10.11 16.93
CA ALA A 208 -23.68 -9.04 17.16
C ALA A 208 -22.49 -9.27 16.18
N VAL A 209 -22.17 -8.24 15.42
CA VAL A 209 -21.06 -8.26 14.46
C VAL A 209 -20.17 -7.06 14.75
N ASP A 210 -18.98 -7.32 15.27
CA ASP A 210 -18.00 -6.25 15.43
C ASP A 210 -17.30 -5.97 14.09
N VAL A 211 -17.27 -4.69 13.71
CA VAL A 211 -16.47 -4.21 12.58
C VAL A 211 -15.03 -4.06 13.08
N ALA A 212 -14.48 -5.18 13.57
CA ALA A 212 -13.15 -5.29 14.16
C ALA A 212 -12.03 -5.13 13.12
N ASP A 213 -10.79 -5.24 13.56
CA ASP A 213 -9.57 -5.00 12.77
C ASP A 213 -9.53 -5.65 11.38
N PRO A 214 -9.95 -6.92 11.17
CA PRO A 214 -9.96 -7.50 9.82
C PRO A 214 -10.93 -6.83 8.87
N CYS A 215 -11.97 -6.13 9.39
CA CYS A 215 -13.02 -5.47 8.64
C CYS A 215 -12.85 -3.93 8.60
N SER A 216 -11.72 -3.41 9.07
CA SER A 216 -11.46 -1.95 9.10
C SER A 216 -11.42 -1.31 7.70
N GLY A 217 -11.26 -2.13 6.65
CA GLY A 217 -11.14 -1.65 5.27
C GLY A 217 -9.78 -1.05 4.93
N ILE A 218 -8.92 -0.80 5.91
CA ILE A 218 -7.58 -0.23 5.70
C ILE A 218 -6.70 -1.17 4.86
N ARG A 219 -6.70 -2.46 5.16
CA ARG A 219 -5.96 -3.48 4.40
C ARG A 219 -6.35 -3.44 2.92
N SER A 220 -7.64 -3.49 2.61
CA SER A 220 -8.15 -3.45 1.24
C SER A 220 -7.91 -2.10 0.58
N LEU A 221 -7.99 -1.00 1.33
CA LEU A 221 -7.70 0.34 0.84
C LEU A 221 -6.24 0.46 0.37
N PHE A 222 -5.26 0.13 1.22
CA PHE A 222 -3.85 0.22 0.85
C PHE A 222 -3.48 -0.75 -0.27
N ALA A 223 -3.97 -1.99 -0.23
CA ALA A 223 -3.76 -2.95 -1.30
C ALA A 223 -4.34 -2.45 -2.63
N LEU A 224 -5.57 -1.90 -2.64
CA LEU A 224 -6.19 -1.37 -3.85
C LEU A 224 -5.50 -0.10 -4.34
N MET A 225 -5.05 0.78 -3.44
CA MET A 225 -4.23 1.96 -3.79
C MET A 225 -2.91 1.55 -4.45
N MET A 226 -2.23 0.54 -3.90
CA MET A 226 -1.00 0.00 -4.48
C MET A 226 -1.23 -0.56 -5.88
N VAL A 227 -2.25 -1.40 -6.07
CA VAL A 227 -2.59 -1.99 -7.37
C VAL A 227 -3.03 -0.92 -8.37
N SER A 228 -3.83 0.08 -7.93
CA SER A 228 -4.28 1.18 -8.78
C SER A 228 -3.15 2.10 -9.22
N ALA A 229 -2.17 2.36 -8.34
CA ALA A 229 -0.97 3.11 -8.69
C ALA A 229 -0.16 2.38 -9.77
N LEU A 230 0.03 1.07 -9.60
CA LEU A 230 0.76 0.23 -10.55
C LEU A 230 0.03 0.14 -11.89
N TYR A 231 -1.28 -0.14 -11.87
CA TYR A 231 -2.12 -0.19 -13.08
C TYR A 231 -2.13 1.14 -13.82
N GLY A 232 -2.36 2.25 -13.10
CA GLY A 232 -2.34 3.59 -13.67
C GLY A 232 -0.99 3.94 -14.30
N TYR A 233 0.11 3.50 -13.69
CA TYR A 233 1.45 3.75 -14.24
C TYR A 233 1.72 2.96 -15.52
N ILE A 234 1.34 1.68 -15.56
CA ILE A 234 1.63 0.77 -16.68
C ILE A 234 0.68 1.01 -17.86
N VAL A 235 -0.63 1.20 -17.57
CA VAL A 235 -1.69 1.15 -18.58
C VAL A 235 -2.14 2.54 -19.05
N MET A 236 -2.07 3.58 -18.18
CA MET A 236 -2.55 4.90 -18.54
C MET A 236 -1.46 5.79 -19.12
N ASP A 237 -1.75 6.46 -20.23
CA ASP A 237 -0.85 7.38 -20.94
C ASP A 237 -0.75 8.77 -20.28
N ARG A 238 -1.91 9.33 -19.89
CA ARG A 238 -2.03 10.70 -19.41
C ARG A 238 -1.96 10.80 -17.89
N PRO A 239 -1.24 11.79 -17.33
CA PRO A 239 -1.11 11.94 -15.87
C PRO A 239 -2.45 12.02 -15.14
N TRP A 240 -3.44 12.75 -15.69
CA TRP A 240 -4.73 12.89 -15.05
C TRP A 240 -5.49 11.57 -14.94
N LYS A 241 -5.40 10.67 -15.96
CA LYS A 241 -6.00 9.33 -15.90
C LYS A 241 -5.38 8.50 -14.78
N LYS A 242 -4.04 8.57 -14.60
CA LYS A 242 -3.33 7.90 -13.51
C LYS A 242 -3.87 8.34 -12.15
N TRP A 243 -4.06 9.64 -11.98
CA TRP A 243 -4.63 10.17 -10.75
C TRP A 243 -6.11 9.77 -10.55
N VAL A 244 -6.93 9.77 -11.58
CA VAL A 244 -8.32 9.32 -11.49
C VAL A 244 -8.37 7.85 -11.05
N ILE A 245 -7.58 6.96 -11.66
CA ILE A 245 -7.49 5.56 -11.27
C ILE A 245 -7.02 5.44 -9.82
N PHE A 246 -5.97 6.14 -9.43
CA PHE A 246 -5.44 6.09 -8.07
C PHE A 246 -6.47 6.56 -7.05
N LEU A 247 -7.11 7.69 -7.28
CA LEU A 247 -8.11 8.25 -6.35
C LEU A 247 -9.40 7.44 -6.32
N SER A 248 -9.78 6.77 -7.42
CA SER A 248 -10.95 5.90 -7.47
C SER A 248 -10.82 4.65 -6.57
N SER A 249 -9.60 4.27 -6.22
CA SER A 249 -9.36 3.17 -5.27
C SER A 249 -9.98 3.45 -3.90
N ILE A 250 -10.06 4.71 -3.47
CA ILE A 250 -10.62 5.10 -2.17
C ILE A 250 -12.13 4.78 -2.10
N PRO A 251 -13.01 5.35 -2.98
CA PRO A 251 -14.43 5.04 -2.92
C PRO A 251 -14.72 3.57 -3.25
N LEU A 252 -13.92 2.92 -4.11
CA LEU A 252 -14.09 1.49 -4.38
C LEU A 252 -13.77 0.61 -3.18
N ALA A 253 -12.70 0.93 -2.42
CA ALA A 253 -12.37 0.21 -1.20
C ALA A 253 -13.44 0.41 -0.11
N VAL A 254 -13.94 1.65 0.04
CA VAL A 254 -15.02 1.96 0.99
C VAL A 254 -16.30 1.21 0.63
N ALA A 255 -16.73 1.25 -0.64
CA ALA A 255 -17.91 0.53 -1.12
C ALA A 255 -17.75 -0.99 -0.98
N GLY A 256 -16.56 -1.50 -1.30
CA GLY A 256 -16.23 -2.90 -1.11
C GLY A 256 -16.32 -3.34 0.35
N ASN A 257 -15.73 -2.56 1.25
CA ASN A 257 -15.80 -2.87 2.68
C ASN A 257 -17.23 -2.80 3.23
N PHE A 258 -18.03 -1.82 2.78
CA PHE A 258 -19.45 -1.75 3.09
C PHE A 258 -20.18 -3.05 2.68
N ALA A 259 -20.00 -3.47 1.42
CA ALA A 259 -20.62 -4.71 0.95
C ALA A 259 -20.18 -5.93 1.77
N ARG A 260 -18.91 -5.99 2.19
CA ARG A 260 -18.41 -7.07 3.05
C ARG A 260 -19.08 -7.08 4.42
N ILE A 261 -19.22 -5.91 5.07
CA ILE A 261 -19.89 -5.81 6.36
C ILE A 261 -21.34 -6.28 6.26
N ILE A 262 -22.08 -5.85 5.22
CA ILE A 262 -23.44 -6.30 4.99
C ILE A 262 -23.49 -7.82 4.76
N MET A 263 -22.61 -8.39 3.93
CA MET A 263 -22.53 -9.84 3.71
C MET A 263 -22.25 -10.60 5.00
N LEU A 264 -21.29 -10.16 5.81
CA LEU A 264 -20.97 -10.82 7.09
C LEU A 264 -22.13 -10.71 8.07
N THR A 265 -22.82 -9.56 8.16
CA THR A 265 -23.98 -9.39 9.02
C THR A 265 -25.13 -10.29 8.59
N LEU A 266 -25.47 -10.33 7.29
CA LEU A 266 -26.50 -11.23 6.77
C LEU A 266 -26.13 -12.70 6.95
N GLY A 267 -24.83 -13.04 6.73
CA GLY A 267 -24.31 -14.37 6.99
C GLY A 267 -24.45 -14.77 8.46
N THR A 268 -24.13 -13.87 9.37
CA THR A 268 -24.30 -14.12 10.83
C THR A 268 -25.75 -14.38 11.21
N ILE A 269 -26.68 -13.64 10.62
CA ILE A 269 -28.12 -13.82 10.86
C ILE A 269 -28.65 -15.15 10.33
N THR A 270 -28.15 -15.60 9.15
CA THR A 270 -28.69 -16.78 8.46
C THR A 270 -27.94 -18.07 8.78
N LEU A 271 -26.64 -18.03 8.95
CA LEU A 271 -25.76 -19.18 9.14
C LEU A 271 -25.23 -19.32 10.57
N GLY A 272 -25.43 -18.29 11.38
CA GLY A 272 -24.84 -18.16 12.71
C GLY A 272 -23.43 -17.58 12.71
N PRO A 273 -22.98 -17.01 13.86
CA PRO A 273 -21.69 -16.33 13.96
C PRO A 273 -20.49 -17.26 13.77
N GLU A 274 -20.58 -18.50 14.25
CA GLU A 274 -19.50 -19.50 14.13
C GLU A 274 -19.21 -19.86 12.67
N THR A 275 -20.25 -19.92 11.81
CA THR A 275 -20.11 -20.25 10.39
C THR A 275 -19.76 -19.02 9.54
N ALA A 276 -20.34 -17.86 9.87
CA ALA A 276 -20.15 -16.66 9.08
C ALA A 276 -18.84 -15.93 9.40
N ILE A 277 -18.44 -15.85 10.65
CA ILE A 277 -17.27 -15.07 11.08
C ILE A 277 -16.13 -16.00 11.53
N GLY A 278 -16.43 -16.96 12.43
CA GLY A 278 -15.42 -17.78 13.10
C GLY A 278 -14.74 -17.04 14.25
N SER A 279 -13.54 -17.53 14.62
CA SER A 279 -12.69 -16.86 15.59
C SER A 279 -11.69 -15.90 14.90
N MET A 280 -11.06 -15.01 15.68
CA MET A 280 -9.99 -14.14 15.17
C MET A 280 -8.77 -14.93 14.69
N GLU A 281 -8.51 -16.08 15.31
CA GLU A 281 -7.36 -16.96 14.99
C GLU A 281 -7.65 -17.84 13.77
N GLU A 282 -8.92 -18.27 13.62
CA GLU A 282 -9.35 -19.15 12.53
C GLU A 282 -10.62 -18.58 11.85
N PRO A 283 -10.45 -17.63 10.90
CA PRO A 283 -11.57 -17.08 10.16
C PRO A 283 -12.16 -18.16 9.22
N THR A 284 -13.49 -18.21 9.15
CA THR A 284 -14.21 -19.19 8.32
C THR A 284 -13.97 -18.99 6.83
N LEU A 285 -14.27 -20.03 6.04
CA LEU A 285 -14.26 -19.92 4.57
C LEU A 285 -15.20 -18.83 4.06
N PHE A 286 -16.36 -18.64 4.70
CA PHE A 286 -17.30 -17.57 4.33
C PHE A 286 -16.69 -16.19 4.56
N HIS A 287 -16.03 -15.99 5.71
CA HIS A 287 -15.34 -14.74 6.02
C HIS A 287 -14.22 -14.44 5.01
N GLN A 288 -13.38 -15.44 4.69
CA GLN A 288 -12.30 -15.29 3.72
C GLN A 288 -12.84 -15.04 2.30
N ALA A 289 -13.81 -15.86 1.86
CA ALA A 289 -14.44 -15.73 0.53
C ALA A 289 -15.11 -14.36 0.34
N SER A 290 -15.77 -13.84 1.37
CA SER A 290 -16.37 -12.49 1.34
C SER A 290 -15.32 -11.42 1.06
N GLY A 291 -14.15 -11.52 1.69
CA GLY A 291 -13.04 -10.59 1.46
C GLY A 291 -12.50 -10.66 0.03
N PHE A 292 -12.25 -11.85 -0.49
CA PHE A 292 -11.76 -12.03 -1.87
C PHE A 292 -12.78 -11.58 -2.91
N LEU A 293 -14.07 -11.90 -2.72
CA LEU A 293 -15.13 -11.48 -3.63
C LEU A 293 -15.22 -9.96 -3.74
N VAL A 294 -15.25 -9.29 -2.59
CA VAL A 294 -15.36 -7.83 -2.53
C VAL A 294 -14.13 -7.15 -3.11
N PHE A 295 -12.93 -7.67 -2.82
CA PHE A 295 -11.70 -7.17 -3.41
C PHE A 295 -11.69 -7.36 -4.94
N GLY A 296 -12.16 -8.52 -5.42
CA GLY A 296 -12.30 -8.82 -6.85
C GLY A 296 -13.28 -7.86 -7.54
N VAL A 297 -14.41 -7.53 -6.91
CA VAL A 297 -15.39 -6.56 -7.43
C VAL A 297 -14.77 -5.15 -7.46
N ALA A 298 -14.06 -4.73 -6.41
CA ALA A 298 -13.39 -3.43 -6.38
C ALA A 298 -12.30 -3.33 -7.47
N LEU A 299 -11.53 -4.39 -7.67
CA LEU A 299 -10.55 -4.49 -8.75
C LEU A 299 -11.24 -4.43 -10.13
N GLY A 300 -12.32 -5.17 -10.33
CA GLY A 300 -13.14 -5.12 -11.55
C GLY A 300 -13.70 -3.70 -11.81
N GLY A 301 -14.18 -3.03 -10.78
CA GLY A 301 -14.61 -1.63 -10.84
C GLY A 301 -13.49 -0.69 -11.29
N MET A 302 -12.28 -0.85 -10.74
CA MET A 302 -11.10 -0.09 -11.14
C MET A 302 -10.74 -0.32 -12.62
N LEU A 303 -10.75 -1.59 -13.08
CA LEU A 303 -10.50 -1.92 -14.49
C LEU A 303 -11.60 -1.34 -15.39
N GLY A 304 -12.87 -1.36 -14.95
CA GLY A 304 -14.00 -0.74 -15.63
C GLY A 304 -13.84 0.77 -15.78
N ILE A 305 -13.40 1.47 -14.72
CA ILE A 305 -13.07 2.90 -14.77
C ILE A 305 -11.93 3.14 -15.77
N GLY A 306 -10.88 2.33 -15.75
CA GLY A 306 -9.76 2.42 -16.68
C GLY A 306 -10.20 2.26 -18.14
N TRP A 307 -11.04 1.27 -18.42
CA TRP A 307 -11.64 1.06 -19.73
C TRP A 307 -12.48 2.27 -20.18
N LEU A 308 -13.32 2.81 -19.29
CA LEU A 308 -14.15 3.98 -19.56
C LEU A 308 -13.28 5.22 -19.86
N LEU A 309 -12.24 5.47 -19.08
CA LEU A 309 -11.32 6.59 -19.30
C LEU A 309 -10.62 6.51 -20.66
N ASN A 310 -10.25 5.30 -21.09
CA ASN A 310 -9.64 5.11 -22.40
C ASN A 310 -10.67 5.25 -23.55
N ARG A 311 -11.94 4.99 -23.28
CA ARG A 311 -13.03 5.21 -24.26
C ARG A 311 -13.37 6.70 -24.43
N ILE A 312 -13.45 7.46 -23.31
CA ILE A 312 -13.77 8.88 -23.32
C ILE A 312 -12.61 9.71 -23.87
N ALA A 313 -11.38 9.34 -23.56
CA ALA A 313 -10.18 10.02 -24.01
C ALA A 313 -9.19 9.00 -24.59
N PRO A 314 -9.36 8.56 -25.85
CA PRO A 314 -8.51 7.54 -26.47
C PRO A 314 -7.04 7.94 -26.44
N GLU A 315 -6.17 6.94 -26.34
CA GLU A 315 -4.71 7.14 -26.43
C GLU A 315 -4.32 7.64 -27.81
N LYS A 316 -3.33 8.53 -27.85
CA LYS A 316 -2.76 8.99 -29.11
C LYS A 316 -1.96 7.82 -29.70
N GLY A 317 -2.59 7.00 -30.52
CA GLY A 317 -1.93 5.89 -31.20
C GLY A 317 -2.82 4.68 -31.53
N THR A 318 -4.07 4.66 -31.07
CA THR A 318 -5.00 3.56 -31.37
C THR A 318 -6.01 3.96 -32.45
N GLN A 319 -5.52 4.66 -33.49
CA GLN A 319 -6.24 4.79 -34.76
C GLN A 319 -5.44 3.99 -35.81
N GLU A 320 -5.68 2.70 -35.85
CA GLU A 320 -5.58 1.85 -37.03
C GLU A 320 -6.76 0.90 -37.05
#